data_277be429d237825915acfafe8382c9bd
#
_entry.id   277be429d237825915acfafe8382c9bd
#
_cell.length_a   1.000
_cell.length_b   1.000
_cell.length_c   1.000
_cell.angle_alpha   90.00
_cell.angle_beta   90.00
_cell.angle_gamma   90.00
#
_symmetry.space_group_name_H-M   'P 1'
#
loop_
_entity.id
_entity.type
_entity.pdbx_description
1 polymer ?
#
loop_
_entity_poly.entity_id
_entity_poly.type
_entity_poly.pdbx_seq_one_letter_code
_entity_poly.pdbx_strand_id
1 'polypeptide(L)'
;MTPPETPTPPESPQDLSGYLDACATSPPTEGVIRVMAAAQRSAWANPSSLHGFGLRASELLERSRGRLAELLGASRHDLIFCSGASEAIHLALLGQAGMVPPGRLLISPVEHPATIAAAETLLRQGWEVAMVPVDHRGVIDLVALHKLLEPPTKLVSLIWGQSEVGTLQPLESVSRLCRSAGIPLHVDAVQVVGHRLVDADALGVDLLSCTDRKSV
;
A
#
# COMPACT_ATOMS: atom_id res chain seq x y z
N MET A 1 -45.92 7.88 10.53
CA MET A 1 -44.53 7.50 10.82
C MET A 1 -43.70 8.75 10.72
N THR A 2 -43.16 9.26 11.85
CA THR A 2 -42.20 10.36 11.87
C THR A 2 -40.91 9.87 11.19
N PRO A 3 -40.31 10.63 10.27
CA PRO A 3 -39.02 10.23 9.68
C PRO A 3 -37.97 10.11 10.81
N PRO A 4 -37.03 9.15 10.70
CA PRO A 4 -35.97 9.03 11.68
C PRO A 4 -35.18 10.32 11.75
N GLU A 5 -34.94 10.81 12.98
CA GLU A 5 -34.09 11.98 13.21
C GLU A 5 -32.71 11.76 12.59
N THR A 6 -32.29 12.68 11.76
CA THR A 6 -30.94 12.68 11.20
C THR A 6 -29.94 12.86 12.34
N PRO A 7 -28.98 11.97 12.56
CA PRO A 7 -28.01 12.15 13.63
C PRO A 7 -27.25 13.46 13.40
N THR A 8 -27.29 14.35 14.39
CA THR A 8 -26.56 15.62 14.38
C THR A 8 -25.06 15.26 14.51
N PRO A 9 -24.19 15.68 13.59
CA PRO A 9 -22.76 15.46 13.75
C PRO A 9 -22.26 16.12 15.05
N PRO A 10 -21.26 15.55 15.73
CA PRO A 10 -20.69 16.14 16.93
C PRO A 10 -20.17 17.55 16.62
N GLU A 11 -20.58 18.54 17.43
CA GLU A 11 -20.30 19.98 17.19
C GLU A 11 -18.88 20.43 17.62
N SER A 12 -18.09 19.56 18.28
CA SER A 12 -16.76 19.92 18.75
C SER A 12 -15.68 19.01 18.15
N PRO A 13 -14.46 19.56 17.93
CA PRO A 13 -13.30 18.71 17.62
C PRO A 13 -13.14 17.65 18.71
N GLN A 14 -12.99 16.38 18.33
CA GLN A 14 -12.71 15.33 19.30
C GLN A 14 -11.41 15.65 20.03
N ASP A 15 -11.42 15.55 21.36
CA ASP A 15 -10.19 15.57 22.13
C ASP A 15 -9.39 14.32 21.80
N LEU A 16 -8.28 14.49 21.10
CA LEU A 16 -7.37 13.43 20.71
C LEU A 16 -6.29 13.16 21.77
N SER A 17 -6.38 13.83 22.94
CA SER A 17 -5.47 13.54 24.05
C SER A 17 -5.61 12.08 24.46
N GLY A 18 -4.52 11.32 24.39
CA GLY A 18 -4.54 9.88 24.68
C GLY A 18 -4.87 8.96 23.51
N TYR A 19 -5.06 9.46 22.27
CA TYR A 19 -5.13 8.62 21.10
C TYR A 19 -3.71 8.17 20.69
N LEU A 20 -3.40 6.89 20.90
CA LEU A 20 -2.07 6.31 20.68
C LEU A 20 -2.05 5.25 19.57
N ASP A 21 -3.11 5.17 18.76
CA ASP A 21 -3.26 4.15 17.72
C ASP A 21 -3.19 4.72 16.29
N ALA A 22 -2.30 5.70 16.08
CA ALA A 22 -2.09 6.31 14.76
C ALA A 22 -1.58 5.30 13.70
N CYS A 23 -0.96 4.20 14.13
CA CYS A 23 -0.56 3.12 13.23
C CYS A 23 -1.75 2.35 12.62
N ALA A 24 -2.92 2.36 13.27
CA ALA A 24 -4.15 1.80 12.71
C ALA A 24 -4.83 2.80 11.76
N THR A 25 -4.99 4.05 12.20
CA THR A 25 -5.52 5.14 11.39
C THR A 25 -5.17 6.48 12.00
N SER A 26 -5.00 7.52 11.17
CA SER A 26 -4.78 8.90 11.62
C SER A 26 -6.03 9.74 11.35
N PRO A 27 -6.39 10.69 12.23
CA PRO A 27 -7.48 11.63 11.97
C PRO A 27 -7.16 12.46 10.72
N PRO A 28 -8.14 12.65 9.81
CA PRO A 28 -7.91 13.52 8.66
C PRO A 28 -7.76 14.97 9.11
N THR A 29 -6.84 15.71 8.50
CA THR A 29 -6.71 17.13 8.75
C THR A 29 -7.93 17.91 8.25
N GLU A 30 -8.19 19.09 8.79
CA GLU A 30 -9.25 20.00 8.32
C GLU A 30 -9.12 20.34 6.83
N GLY A 31 -7.89 20.39 6.31
CA GLY A 31 -7.63 20.56 4.88
C GLY A 31 -8.18 19.42 4.05
N VAL A 32 -7.91 18.18 4.46
CA VAL A 32 -8.41 16.96 3.81
C VAL A 32 -9.92 16.90 3.85
N ILE A 33 -10.55 17.17 5.02
CA ILE A 33 -12.01 17.17 5.19
C ILE A 33 -12.66 18.17 4.22
N ARG A 34 -12.12 19.40 4.13
CA ARG A 34 -12.64 20.43 3.21
C ARG A 34 -12.53 20.00 1.73
N VAL A 35 -11.42 19.42 1.32
CA VAL A 35 -11.22 18.96 -0.07
C VAL A 35 -12.14 17.79 -0.39
N MET A 36 -12.31 16.83 0.52
CA MET A 36 -13.25 15.72 0.35
C MET A 36 -14.70 16.23 0.21
N ALA A 37 -15.12 17.14 1.08
CA ALA A 37 -16.46 17.75 1.01
C ALA A 37 -16.69 18.53 -0.29
N ALA A 38 -15.67 19.26 -0.78
CA ALA A 38 -15.74 19.97 -2.05
C ALA A 38 -15.84 19.00 -3.23
N ALA A 39 -15.08 17.90 -3.23
CA ALA A 39 -15.15 16.86 -4.26
C ALA A 39 -16.54 16.22 -4.32
N GLN A 40 -17.12 15.86 -3.18
CA GLN A 40 -18.48 15.31 -3.09
C GLN A 40 -19.55 16.25 -3.65
N ARG A 41 -19.40 17.55 -3.50
CA ARG A 41 -20.36 18.54 -4.01
C ARG A 41 -20.20 18.83 -5.51
N SER A 42 -18.98 18.78 -6.05
CA SER A 42 -18.68 19.26 -7.40
C SER A 42 -18.37 18.16 -8.42
N ALA A 43 -17.93 16.98 -7.97
CA ALA A 43 -17.45 15.89 -8.79
C ALA A 43 -18.05 14.51 -8.41
N TRP A 44 -19.29 14.50 -8.00
CA TRP A 44 -20.02 13.33 -7.52
C TRP A 44 -20.44 12.35 -8.61
N ALA A 45 -20.40 12.76 -9.89
CA ALA A 45 -20.89 11.95 -11.00
C ALA A 45 -19.93 10.82 -11.37
N ASN A 46 -20.42 9.85 -12.15
CA ASN A 46 -19.60 8.77 -12.68
C ASN A 46 -18.53 9.34 -13.64
N PRO A 47 -17.24 9.14 -13.37
CA PRO A 47 -16.15 9.66 -14.22
C PRO A 47 -16.10 9.05 -15.62
N SER A 48 -16.80 7.93 -15.87
CA SER A 48 -16.91 7.32 -17.19
C SER A 48 -18.02 7.92 -18.06
N SER A 49 -18.85 8.82 -17.51
CA SER A 49 -19.95 9.44 -18.26
C SER A 49 -19.47 10.62 -19.11
N LEU A 50 -19.96 10.69 -20.36
CA LEU A 50 -19.50 11.71 -21.34
C LEU A 50 -20.18 13.07 -21.24
N HIS A 51 -21.09 13.26 -20.29
CA HIS A 51 -21.72 14.56 -20.02
C HIS A 51 -20.87 15.43 -19.07
N GLY A 52 -21.12 16.72 -19.01
CA GLY A 52 -20.29 17.68 -18.27
C GLY A 52 -20.09 17.38 -16.76
N PHE A 53 -21.03 16.70 -16.09
CA PHE A 53 -20.83 16.26 -14.69
C PHE A 53 -19.81 15.12 -14.61
N GLY A 54 -19.88 14.14 -15.52
CA GLY A 54 -18.92 13.04 -15.59
C GLY A 54 -17.52 13.52 -15.95
N LEU A 55 -17.41 14.43 -16.91
CA LEU A 55 -16.11 15.02 -17.30
C LEU A 55 -15.43 15.74 -16.12
N ARG A 56 -16.17 16.51 -15.32
CA ARG A 56 -15.60 17.13 -14.10
C ARG A 56 -15.11 16.11 -13.08
N ALA A 57 -15.84 15.01 -12.90
CA ALA A 57 -15.41 13.93 -12.01
C ALA A 57 -14.13 13.25 -12.54
N SER A 58 -14.07 12.98 -13.84
CA SER A 58 -12.89 12.42 -14.51
C SER A 58 -11.67 13.34 -14.39
N GLU A 59 -11.85 14.64 -14.64
CA GLU A 59 -10.77 15.63 -14.47
C GLU A 59 -10.21 15.66 -13.06
N LEU A 60 -11.08 15.64 -12.04
CA LEU A 60 -10.63 15.65 -10.64
C LEU A 60 -9.86 14.37 -10.32
N LEU A 61 -10.37 13.21 -10.74
CA LEU A 61 -9.73 11.91 -10.53
C LEU A 61 -8.34 11.86 -11.17
N GLU A 62 -8.22 12.24 -12.45
CA GLU A 62 -6.96 12.17 -13.17
C GLU A 62 -5.93 13.21 -12.67
N ARG A 63 -6.37 14.39 -12.26
CA ARG A 63 -5.50 15.36 -11.61
C ARG A 63 -4.99 14.85 -10.26
N SER A 64 -5.84 14.19 -9.47
CA SER A 64 -5.44 13.58 -8.20
C SER A 64 -4.45 12.44 -8.41
N ARG A 65 -4.69 11.60 -9.42
CA ARG A 65 -3.77 10.54 -9.85
C ARG A 65 -2.40 11.08 -10.22
N GLY A 66 -2.36 12.13 -11.05
CA GLY A 66 -1.11 12.76 -11.46
C GLY A 66 -0.31 13.31 -10.28
N ARG A 67 -0.97 14.03 -9.37
CA ARG A 67 -0.30 14.57 -8.17
C ARG A 67 0.22 13.49 -7.24
N LEU A 68 -0.54 12.41 -7.04
CA LEU A 68 -0.09 11.29 -6.21
C LEU A 68 1.10 10.57 -6.84
N ALA A 69 1.07 10.38 -8.16
CA ALA A 69 2.19 9.79 -8.90
C ALA A 69 3.46 10.64 -8.76
N GLU A 70 3.37 11.96 -8.91
CA GLU A 70 4.50 12.88 -8.69
C GLU A 70 5.08 12.77 -7.27
N LEU A 71 4.22 12.67 -6.25
CA LEU A 71 4.64 12.53 -4.85
C LEU A 71 5.33 11.20 -4.56
N LEU A 72 5.01 10.15 -5.32
CA LEU A 72 5.56 8.81 -5.16
C LEU A 72 6.74 8.52 -6.09
N GLY A 73 7.14 9.47 -6.95
CA GLY A 73 8.17 9.21 -7.96
C GLY A 73 7.76 8.12 -8.94
N ALA A 74 6.49 8.11 -9.38
CA ALA A 74 5.93 7.08 -10.24
C ALA A 74 5.23 7.70 -11.46
N SER A 75 4.93 6.88 -12.48
CA SER A 75 4.06 7.30 -13.57
C SER A 75 2.58 7.21 -13.17
N ARG A 76 1.78 8.19 -13.58
CA ARG A 76 0.34 8.15 -13.35
C ARG A 76 -0.35 6.93 -13.99
N HIS A 77 0.23 6.35 -15.03
CA HIS A 77 -0.31 5.17 -15.71
C HIS A 77 -0.10 3.89 -14.89
N ASP A 78 0.87 3.91 -13.97
CA ASP A 78 1.20 2.77 -13.10
C ASP A 78 0.46 2.83 -11.75
N LEU A 79 -0.31 3.91 -11.51
CA LEU A 79 -1.02 4.10 -10.26
C LEU A 79 -2.46 3.56 -10.36
N ILE A 80 -2.79 2.62 -9.46
CA ILE A 80 -4.11 2.00 -9.38
C ILE A 80 -4.77 2.40 -8.06
N PHE A 81 -5.97 3.00 -8.14
CA PHE A 81 -6.81 3.23 -6.97
C PHE A 81 -7.61 1.98 -6.63
N CYS A 82 -7.63 1.62 -5.37
CA CYS A 82 -8.39 0.49 -4.83
C CYS A 82 -9.05 0.88 -3.48
N SER A 83 -9.75 -0.05 -2.84
CA SER A 83 -10.51 0.23 -1.62
C SER A 83 -9.62 0.39 -0.37
N GLY A 84 -8.37 -0.04 -0.43
CA GLY A 84 -7.42 0.08 0.67
C GLY A 84 -6.21 -0.83 0.52
N ALA A 85 -5.30 -0.76 1.50
CA ALA A 85 -4.02 -1.46 1.46
C ALA A 85 -4.14 -2.99 1.34
N SER A 86 -5.13 -3.61 1.99
CA SER A 86 -5.33 -5.06 1.89
C SER A 86 -5.66 -5.49 0.47
N GLU A 87 -6.50 -4.74 -0.25
CA GLU A 87 -6.77 -4.99 -1.66
C GLU A 87 -5.52 -4.75 -2.52
N ALA A 88 -4.79 -3.65 -2.28
CA ALA A 88 -3.56 -3.34 -3.00
C ALA A 88 -2.53 -4.47 -2.89
N ILE A 89 -2.30 -4.99 -1.68
CA ILE A 89 -1.38 -6.12 -1.43
C ILE A 89 -1.85 -7.38 -2.16
N HIS A 90 -3.15 -7.71 -2.09
CA HIS A 90 -3.68 -8.88 -2.77
C HIS A 90 -3.58 -8.74 -4.29
N LEU A 91 -3.92 -7.58 -4.86
CA LEU A 91 -3.77 -7.31 -6.30
C LEU A 91 -2.31 -7.45 -6.73
N ALA A 92 -1.36 -6.91 -5.98
CA ALA A 92 0.05 -7.01 -6.28
C ALA A 92 0.53 -8.47 -6.26
N LEU A 93 0.30 -9.19 -5.17
CA LEU A 93 0.84 -10.54 -4.99
C LEU A 93 0.15 -11.57 -5.88
N LEU A 94 -1.20 -11.61 -5.86
CA LEU A 94 -1.95 -12.59 -6.64
C LEU A 94 -1.90 -12.26 -8.14
N GLY A 95 -1.92 -10.97 -8.50
CA GLY A 95 -1.77 -10.53 -9.88
C GLY A 95 -0.43 -10.94 -10.47
N GLN A 96 0.68 -10.62 -9.78
CA GLN A 96 2.03 -11.01 -10.22
C GLN A 96 2.19 -12.54 -10.29
N ALA A 97 1.71 -13.24 -9.27
CA ALA A 97 1.76 -14.71 -9.25
C ALA A 97 0.95 -15.37 -10.36
N GLY A 98 -0.16 -14.77 -10.77
CA GLY A 98 -1.01 -15.26 -11.87
C GLY A 98 -0.35 -15.16 -13.25
N MET A 99 0.72 -14.39 -13.40
CA MET A 99 1.43 -14.20 -14.67
C MET A 99 2.49 -15.28 -14.95
N VAL A 100 2.84 -16.10 -13.96
CA VAL A 100 3.91 -17.09 -14.05
C VAL A 100 3.47 -18.41 -13.42
N PRO A 101 4.06 -19.56 -13.84
CA PRO A 101 3.81 -20.83 -13.15
C PRO A 101 4.21 -20.75 -11.68
N PRO A 102 3.59 -21.55 -10.78
CA PRO A 102 3.95 -21.59 -9.38
C PRO A 102 5.46 -21.70 -9.12
N GLY A 103 5.92 -21.01 -8.10
CA GLY A 103 7.30 -20.94 -7.65
C GLY A 103 7.32 -20.67 -6.16
N ARG A 104 8.30 -19.92 -5.68
CA ARG A 104 8.41 -19.54 -4.28
C ARG A 104 8.19 -18.04 -4.11
N LEU A 105 7.31 -17.69 -3.16
CA LEU A 105 7.18 -16.34 -2.60
C LEU A 105 8.06 -16.25 -1.35
N LEU A 106 8.88 -15.19 -1.27
CA LEU A 106 9.58 -14.82 -0.04
C LEU A 106 8.83 -13.69 0.65
N ILE A 107 8.61 -13.84 1.94
CA ILE A 107 8.07 -12.80 2.84
C ILE A 107 8.90 -12.72 4.12
N SER A 108 8.69 -11.69 4.94
CA SER A 108 9.28 -11.63 6.28
C SER A 108 8.33 -12.19 7.34
N PRO A 109 8.81 -12.59 8.52
CA PRO A 109 7.93 -13.00 9.64
C PRO A 109 7.20 -11.81 10.30
N VAL A 110 7.52 -10.57 9.92
CA VAL A 110 6.96 -9.34 10.50
C VAL A 110 5.97 -8.63 9.57
N GLU A 111 5.44 -9.36 8.59
CA GLU A 111 4.46 -8.84 7.61
C GLU A 111 3.10 -8.50 8.24
N HIS A 112 2.39 -7.61 7.55
CA HIS A 112 0.99 -7.34 7.86
C HIS A 112 0.11 -8.58 7.58
N PRO A 113 -0.96 -8.84 8.35
CA PRO A 113 -1.88 -9.98 8.12
C PRO A 113 -2.42 -10.08 6.69
N ALA A 114 -2.57 -8.98 5.97
CA ALA A 114 -2.99 -9.00 4.57
C ALA A 114 -1.98 -9.70 3.65
N THR A 115 -0.67 -9.51 3.86
CA THR A 115 0.40 -10.22 3.14
C THR A 115 0.38 -11.71 3.46
N ILE A 116 0.18 -12.06 4.72
CA ILE A 116 0.09 -13.47 5.17
C ILE A 116 -1.12 -14.14 4.49
N ALA A 117 -2.29 -13.50 4.48
CA ALA A 117 -3.49 -14.04 3.83
C ALA A 117 -3.32 -14.23 2.31
N ALA A 118 -2.62 -13.30 1.65
CA ALA A 118 -2.28 -13.46 0.23
C ALA A 118 -1.31 -14.64 0.02
N ALA A 119 -0.29 -14.78 0.87
CA ALA A 119 0.66 -15.89 0.85
C ALA A 119 -0.03 -17.25 1.07
N GLU A 120 -0.97 -17.34 2.02
CA GLU A 120 -1.79 -18.54 2.23
C GLU A 120 -2.63 -18.89 1.00
N THR A 121 -3.13 -17.89 0.29
CA THR A 121 -3.86 -18.10 -0.95
C THR A 121 -2.95 -18.69 -2.03
N LEU A 122 -1.73 -18.19 -2.15
CA LEU A 122 -0.73 -18.73 -3.08
C LEU A 122 -0.30 -20.15 -2.71
N LEU A 123 -0.15 -20.48 -1.43
CA LEU A 123 0.08 -21.87 -0.97
C LEU A 123 -1.00 -22.82 -1.50
N ARG A 124 -2.29 -22.43 -1.41
CA ARG A 124 -3.40 -23.23 -1.97
C ARG A 124 -3.36 -23.36 -3.49
N GLN A 125 -2.67 -22.46 -4.16
CA GLN A 125 -2.45 -22.47 -5.62
C GLN A 125 -1.17 -23.18 -6.04
N GLY A 126 -0.49 -23.87 -5.11
CA GLY A 126 0.72 -24.66 -5.40
C GLY A 126 2.03 -23.87 -5.34
N TRP A 127 2.01 -22.65 -4.82
CA TRP A 127 3.26 -21.91 -4.54
C TRP A 127 3.91 -22.41 -3.26
N GLU A 128 5.24 -22.28 -3.19
CA GLU A 128 5.96 -22.34 -1.92
C GLU A 128 5.98 -20.97 -1.26
N VAL A 129 5.92 -20.90 0.06
CA VAL A 129 6.13 -19.68 0.84
C VAL A 129 7.29 -19.92 1.79
N ALA A 130 8.30 -19.04 1.74
CA ALA A 130 9.44 -19.12 2.65
C ALA A 130 9.64 -17.78 3.35
N MET A 131 10.01 -17.86 4.63
CA MET A 131 10.29 -16.70 5.48
C MET A 131 11.76 -16.31 5.37
N VAL A 132 12.03 -15.05 5.03
CA VAL A 132 13.38 -14.49 5.17
C VAL A 132 13.59 -14.14 6.64
N PRO A 133 14.63 -14.65 7.32
CA PRO A 133 14.87 -14.36 8.72
C PRO A 133 15.04 -12.87 9.01
N VAL A 134 14.70 -12.47 10.23
CA VAL A 134 14.93 -11.13 10.77
C VAL A 134 15.74 -11.21 12.06
N ASP A 135 16.44 -10.12 12.40
CA ASP A 135 17.12 -9.98 13.68
C ASP A 135 16.11 -9.66 14.82
N HIS A 136 16.63 -9.50 16.05
CA HIS A 136 15.83 -9.17 17.25
C HIS A 136 15.12 -7.80 17.17
N ARG A 137 15.47 -6.95 16.22
CA ARG A 137 14.81 -5.67 15.92
C ARG A 137 13.81 -5.78 14.78
N GLY A 138 13.63 -6.97 14.20
CA GLY A 138 12.79 -7.19 13.04
C GLY A 138 13.40 -6.77 11.71
N VAL A 139 14.72 -6.51 11.64
CA VAL A 139 15.43 -6.16 10.40
C VAL A 139 15.79 -7.43 9.64
N ILE A 140 15.52 -7.45 8.34
CA ILE A 140 15.73 -8.60 7.46
C ILE A 140 17.23 -8.96 7.35
N ASP A 141 17.52 -10.26 7.36
CA ASP A 141 18.87 -10.78 7.09
C ASP A 141 19.12 -10.79 5.57
N LEU A 142 19.96 -9.84 5.11
CA LEU A 142 20.30 -9.70 3.70
C LEU A 142 21.12 -10.88 3.16
N VAL A 143 21.89 -11.57 4.01
CA VAL A 143 22.68 -12.76 3.60
C VAL A 143 21.73 -13.93 3.38
N ALA A 144 20.76 -14.13 4.28
CA ALA A 144 19.73 -15.14 4.11
C ALA A 144 18.84 -14.82 2.89
N LEU A 145 18.43 -13.57 2.71
CA LEU A 145 17.67 -13.13 1.53
C LEU A 145 18.43 -13.51 0.25
N HIS A 146 19.70 -13.12 0.15
CA HIS A 146 20.51 -13.42 -1.04
C HIS A 146 20.53 -14.92 -1.40
N LYS A 147 20.66 -15.80 -0.41
CA LYS A 147 20.63 -17.26 -0.62
C LYS A 147 19.25 -17.77 -1.05
N LEU A 148 18.18 -17.16 -0.51
CA LEU A 148 16.81 -17.55 -0.82
C LEU A 148 16.33 -17.05 -2.20
N LEU A 149 17.01 -16.07 -2.80
CA LEU A 149 16.66 -15.58 -4.14
C LEU A 149 16.94 -16.59 -5.28
N GLU A 150 17.65 -17.69 -4.99
CA GLU A 150 17.83 -18.77 -5.98
C GLU A 150 16.49 -19.47 -6.32
N PRO A 151 16.41 -20.15 -7.48
CA PRO A 151 15.22 -20.91 -7.85
C PRO A 151 14.75 -21.87 -6.72
N PRO A 152 13.44 -22.06 -6.55
CA PRO A 152 12.34 -21.64 -7.43
C PRO A 152 11.75 -20.26 -7.08
N THR A 153 12.44 -19.33 -6.42
CA THR A 153 11.92 -18.01 -6.02
C THR A 153 11.54 -17.17 -7.24
N LYS A 154 10.32 -16.61 -7.23
CA LYS A 154 9.76 -15.82 -8.32
C LYS A 154 9.13 -14.51 -7.88
N LEU A 155 9.00 -14.29 -6.57
CA LEU A 155 8.39 -13.08 -6.01
C LEU A 155 8.93 -12.86 -4.60
N VAL A 156 9.21 -11.60 -4.26
CA VAL A 156 9.52 -11.16 -2.91
C VAL A 156 8.49 -10.13 -2.50
N SER A 157 7.97 -10.21 -1.26
CA SER A 157 7.10 -9.20 -0.69
C SER A 157 7.58 -8.86 0.71
N LEU A 158 7.82 -7.58 0.97
CA LEU A 158 8.32 -7.12 2.25
C LEU A 158 7.59 -5.87 2.73
N ILE A 159 7.23 -5.86 4.02
CA ILE A 159 6.82 -4.65 4.71
C ILE A 159 8.03 -3.72 4.87
N TRP A 160 7.92 -2.46 4.45
CA TRP A 160 9.01 -1.50 4.58
C TRP A 160 9.11 -0.89 5.97
N GLY A 161 7.99 -0.45 6.52
CA GLY A 161 7.87 0.06 7.88
C GLY A 161 6.96 -0.83 8.72
N GLN A 162 7.49 -1.43 9.77
CA GLN A 162 6.70 -2.30 10.64
C GLN A 162 5.85 -1.48 11.61
N SER A 163 4.55 -1.77 11.70
CA SER A 163 3.55 -0.95 12.36
C SER A 163 3.63 -0.91 13.89
N GLU A 164 4.17 -1.94 14.51
CA GLU A 164 4.16 -2.10 15.99
C GLU A 164 5.46 -1.65 16.63
N VAL A 165 6.60 -1.97 16.00
CA VAL A 165 7.93 -1.66 16.54
C VAL A 165 8.65 -0.53 15.79
N GLY A 166 8.10 -0.05 14.67
CA GLY A 166 8.64 1.08 13.91
C GLY A 166 9.92 0.77 13.13
N THR A 167 10.31 -0.49 13.00
CA THR A 167 11.49 -0.91 12.26
C THR A 167 11.33 -0.61 10.77
N LEU A 168 12.35 0.01 10.17
CA LEU A 168 12.46 0.19 8.73
C LEU A 168 13.39 -0.85 8.12
N GLN A 169 12.95 -1.50 7.05
CA GLN A 169 13.78 -2.44 6.31
C GLN A 169 14.80 -1.71 5.43
N PRO A 170 15.98 -2.29 5.19
CA PRO A 170 17.03 -1.72 4.34
C PRO A 170 16.68 -1.89 2.85
N LEU A 171 15.60 -1.21 2.41
CA LEU A 171 14.92 -1.43 1.15
C LEU A 171 15.83 -1.30 -0.07
N GLU A 172 16.75 -0.31 -0.09
CA GLU A 172 17.69 -0.16 -1.19
C GLU A 172 18.58 -1.39 -1.40
N SER A 173 18.99 -2.04 -0.31
CA SER A 173 19.80 -3.26 -0.39
C SER A 173 18.97 -4.46 -0.85
N VAL A 174 17.74 -4.57 -0.36
CA VAL A 174 16.77 -5.59 -0.79
C VAL A 174 16.49 -5.45 -2.29
N SER A 175 16.15 -4.25 -2.74
CA SER A 175 15.85 -3.95 -4.14
C SER A 175 17.04 -4.30 -5.06
N ARG A 176 18.27 -3.94 -4.68
CA ARG A 176 19.47 -4.33 -5.44
C ARG A 176 19.60 -5.84 -5.57
N LEU A 177 19.39 -6.59 -4.49
CA LEU A 177 19.47 -8.05 -4.51
C LEU A 177 18.39 -8.67 -5.41
N CYS A 178 17.14 -8.25 -5.27
CA CYS A 178 16.02 -8.72 -6.08
C CYS A 178 16.25 -8.42 -7.57
N ARG A 179 16.66 -7.20 -7.89
CA ARG A 179 16.97 -6.77 -9.26
C ARG A 179 18.12 -7.57 -9.87
N SER A 180 19.19 -7.82 -9.11
CA SER A 180 20.34 -8.64 -9.58
C SER A 180 19.93 -10.09 -9.86
N ALA A 181 18.93 -10.60 -9.14
CA ALA A 181 18.37 -11.93 -9.35
C ALA A 181 17.25 -11.97 -10.43
N GLY A 182 16.78 -10.81 -10.91
CA GLY A 182 15.67 -10.72 -11.86
C GLY A 182 14.33 -11.12 -11.23
N ILE A 183 14.16 -10.93 -9.92
CA ILE A 183 12.97 -11.32 -9.16
C ILE A 183 12.19 -10.07 -8.78
N PRO A 184 10.88 -9.97 -9.13
CA PRO A 184 10.02 -8.86 -8.77
C PRO A 184 9.94 -8.67 -7.27
N LEU A 185 9.97 -7.39 -6.85
CA LEU A 185 9.86 -6.96 -5.45
C LEU A 185 8.56 -6.17 -5.25
N HIS A 186 7.67 -6.70 -4.43
CA HIS A 186 6.55 -5.96 -3.84
C HIS A 186 6.95 -5.38 -2.49
N VAL A 187 6.54 -4.14 -2.23
CA VAL A 187 6.78 -3.43 -0.98
C VAL A 187 5.47 -2.95 -0.38
N ASP A 188 5.17 -3.39 0.84
CA ASP A 188 4.12 -2.78 1.66
C ASP A 188 4.69 -1.51 2.33
N ALA A 189 4.35 -0.35 1.75
CA ALA A 189 4.78 0.97 2.21
C ALA A 189 3.69 1.72 3.00
N VAL A 190 2.68 1.01 3.49
CA VAL A 190 1.50 1.56 4.19
C VAL A 190 1.87 2.44 5.39
N GLN A 191 2.94 2.11 6.11
CA GLN A 191 3.41 2.87 7.27
C GLN A 191 4.51 3.90 6.93
N VAL A 192 4.89 4.02 5.66
CA VAL A 192 6.02 4.88 5.24
C VAL A 192 5.56 6.06 4.40
N VAL A 193 4.63 5.82 3.46
CA VAL A 193 4.06 6.88 2.62
C VAL A 193 3.31 7.89 3.50
N GLY A 194 3.63 9.17 3.31
CA GLY A 194 3.11 10.26 4.13
C GLY A 194 3.97 10.61 5.36
N HIS A 195 4.82 9.69 5.83
CA HIS A 195 5.77 9.93 6.92
C HIS A 195 7.20 10.15 6.43
N ARG A 196 7.54 9.65 5.25
CA ARG A 196 8.83 9.83 4.60
C ARG A 196 8.65 10.14 3.12
N LEU A 197 9.65 10.79 2.55
CA LEU A 197 9.72 10.93 1.10
C LEU A 197 9.92 9.55 0.47
N VAL A 198 9.11 9.25 -0.52
CA VAL A 198 9.16 8.00 -1.27
C VAL A 198 9.36 8.35 -2.74
N ASP A 199 10.34 7.74 -3.36
CA ASP A 199 10.57 7.76 -4.78
C ASP A 199 10.65 6.30 -5.26
N ALA A 200 9.55 5.78 -5.75
CA ALA A 200 9.40 4.38 -6.10
C ALA A 200 10.33 3.98 -7.26
N ASP A 201 10.56 4.90 -8.21
CA ASP A 201 11.46 4.67 -9.34
C ASP A 201 12.92 4.60 -8.86
N ALA A 202 13.35 5.55 -8.05
CA ALA A 202 14.71 5.57 -7.49
C ALA A 202 14.97 4.36 -6.57
N LEU A 203 13.99 3.94 -5.78
CA LEU A 203 14.07 2.73 -4.95
C LEU A 203 14.14 1.46 -5.78
N GLY A 204 13.60 1.48 -7.01
CA GLY A 204 13.60 0.36 -7.93
C GLY A 204 12.79 -0.82 -7.42
N VAL A 205 11.61 -0.53 -6.91
CA VAL A 205 10.59 -1.52 -6.55
C VAL A 205 9.66 -1.74 -7.74
N ASP A 206 9.16 -2.97 -7.90
CA ASP A 206 8.29 -3.30 -9.03
C ASP A 206 6.82 -3.04 -8.68
N LEU A 207 6.43 -3.25 -7.43
CA LEU A 207 5.08 -3.09 -6.91
C LEU A 207 5.14 -2.43 -5.53
N LEU A 208 4.32 -1.40 -5.31
CA LEU A 208 4.26 -0.68 -4.04
C LEU A 208 2.81 -0.51 -3.60
N SER A 209 2.49 -0.97 -2.39
CA SER A 209 1.19 -0.78 -1.76
C SER A 209 1.25 0.32 -0.70
N CYS A 210 0.30 1.26 -0.77
CA CYS A 210 0.18 2.33 0.21
C CYS A 210 -1.30 2.63 0.54
N THR A 211 -1.53 3.49 1.51
CA THR A 211 -2.88 3.94 1.91
C THR A 211 -2.85 5.39 2.36
N ASP A 212 -3.98 6.06 2.26
CA ASP A 212 -4.20 7.44 2.72
C ASP A 212 -4.54 7.55 4.22
N ARG A 213 -5.09 6.49 4.83
CA ARG A 213 -5.64 6.53 6.21
C ARG A 213 -4.60 6.59 7.33
N LYS A 214 -3.32 6.40 7.03
CA LYS A 214 -2.20 6.38 7.99
C LYS A 214 -1.20 7.51 7.75
N SER A 215 -1.42 8.29 6.70
CA SER A 215 -0.60 9.46 6.36
C SER A 215 -1.12 10.70 7.07
N VAL A 216 -0.22 11.52 7.61
CA VAL A 216 -0.53 12.76 8.34
C VAL A 216 -0.27 13.97 7.47
#